data_6327f77caad50a3e8671fa4ead89040b
#
_entry.id   6327f77caad50a3e8671fa4ead89040b
#
_cell.length_a   1.000
_cell.length_b   1.000
_cell.length_c   1.000
_cell.angle_alpha   90.00
_cell.angle_beta   90.00
_cell.angle_gamma   90.00
#
_symmetry.space_group_name_H-M   'P 1'
#
loop_
_entity.id
_entity.type
_entity.pdbx_description
1 polymer ?
#
loop_
_entity_poly.entity_id
_entity_poly.type
_entity_poly.pdbx_seq_one_letter_code
_entity_poly.pdbx_strand_id
1 'polypeptide(L)'
;VRAVSYRGVKDKVLPPLDAEFIKKIGGDEMSEETLRSEVSEAIRRRREQARETEKSNQVIAHIFDKVEFDLPQEIVNREAQRRTNDIASRALQQGVSQDELVKQQEEILNSATNQARQSGKVSFILEQVAKKEGLSISDQQLSYVLANMAARQKKTVKKFITEVQKNGMIERIREDLLIESALQFLKDNAQVEDTDPEPEH
;
A
#
# COMPACT_ATOMS: atom_id res chain seq x y z
N VAL A 1 -18.27 25.01 29.41
CA VAL A 1 -16.90 24.63 29.81
C VAL A 1 -16.98 23.23 30.42
N ARG A 2 -16.42 22.21 29.77
CA ARG A 2 -16.33 20.85 30.33
C ARG A 2 -15.05 20.78 31.18
N ALA A 3 -15.20 20.59 32.48
CA ALA A 3 -14.08 20.32 33.37
C ALA A 3 -13.59 18.89 33.14
N VAL A 4 -12.32 18.74 32.76
CA VAL A 4 -11.64 17.44 32.64
C VAL A 4 -10.87 17.22 33.94
N SER A 5 -11.21 16.15 34.65
CA SER A 5 -10.56 15.73 35.90
C SER A 5 -9.57 14.60 35.58
N TYR A 6 -8.30 14.81 35.82
CA TYR A 6 -7.27 13.76 35.72
C TYR A 6 -7.28 12.92 37.00
N ARG A 7 -7.47 11.59 36.88
CA ARG A 7 -7.46 10.66 38.02
C ARG A 7 -6.09 10.02 38.30
N GLY A 8 -5.12 10.25 37.44
CA GLY A 8 -3.74 9.76 37.59
C GLY A 8 -2.96 9.85 36.29
N VAL A 9 -1.66 9.99 36.43
CA VAL A 9 -0.67 9.89 35.37
C VAL A 9 0.07 8.57 35.56
N LYS A 10 0.20 7.78 34.49
CA LYS A 10 0.97 6.53 34.51
C LYS A 10 2.16 6.69 33.58
N ASP A 11 3.34 6.52 34.14
CA ASP A 11 4.56 6.45 33.35
C ASP A 11 4.79 5.03 32.84
N LYS A 12 5.18 4.92 31.58
CA LYS A 12 5.56 3.65 30.98
C LYS A 12 7.01 3.36 31.31
N VAL A 13 7.23 2.52 32.33
CA VAL A 13 8.57 2.04 32.66
C VAL A 13 8.95 0.92 31.69
N LEU A 14 9.99 1.15 30.89
CA LEU A 14 10.53 0.14 29.98
C LEU A 14 11.48 -0.79 30.77
N PRO A 15 11.47 -2.10 30.48
CA PRO A 15 12.45 -3.01 31.06
C PRO A 15 13.87 -2.63 30.62
N PRO A 16 14.89 -2.92 31.43
CA PRO A 16 16.28 -2.73 31.01
C PRO A 16 16.62 -3.64 29.83
N LEU A 17 17.54 -3.18 28.98
CA LEU A 17 18.05 -3.96 27.86
C LEU A 17 19.15 -4.90 28.38
N ASP A 18 18.74 -5.91 29.15
CA ASP A 18 19.66 -6.90 29.72
C ASP A 18 19.71 -8.19 28.89
N ALA A 19 20.60 -9.08 29.26
CA ALA A 19 20.81 -10.35 28.55
C ALA A 19 19.55 -11.26 28.57
N GLU A 20 18.73 -11.17 29.61
CA GLU A 20 17.49 -11.95 29.72
C GLU A 20 16.43 -11.43 28.74
N PHE A 21 16.29 -10.12 28.64
CA PHE A 21 15.39 -9.48 27.67
C PHE A 21 15.83 -9.78 26.22
N ILE A 22 17.14 -9.72 25.94
CA ILE A 22 17.68 -10.01 24.61
C ILE A 22 17.40 -11.44 24.20
N LYS A 23 17.63 -12.41 25.11
CA LYS A 23 17.31 -13.82 24.87
C LYS A 23 15.82 -14.06 24.63
N LYS A 24 14.98 -13.35 25.33
CA LYS A 24 13.51 -13.47 25.20
C LYS A 24 13.01 -13.00 23.82
N ILE A 25 13.68 -12.02 23.19
CA ILE A 25 13.30 -11.48 21.88
C ILE A 25 13.93 -12.27 20.74
N GLY A 26 15.24 -12.57 20.83
CA GLY A 26 16.01 -13.10 19.71
C GLY A 26 16.55 -14.52 19.89
N GLY A 27 16.23 -15.16 21.03
CA GLY A 27 16.76 -16.49 21.35
C GLY A 27 18.15 -16.46 21.98
N ASP A 28 18.68 -17.66 22.31
CA ASP A 28 19.91 -17.83 23.08
C ASP A 28 21.19 -17.34 22.37
N GLU A 29 21.16 -17.21 21.07
CA GLU A 29 22.32 -16.77 20.24
C GLU A 29 22.33 -15.26 19.96
N MET A 30 21.30 -14.51 20.37
CA MET A 30 21.20 -13.08 20.13
C MET A 30 22.10 -12.30 21.08
N SER A 31 22.99 -11.46 20.53
CA SER A 31 23.77 -10.48 21.31
C SER A 31 23.11 -9.09 21.26
N GLU A 32 23.48 -8.22 22.20
CA GLU A 32 23.02 -6.83 22.20
C GLU A 32 23.45 -6.12 20.90
N GLU A 33 24.66 -6.36 20.44
CA GLU A 33 25.19 -5.77 19.22
C GLU A 33 24.38 -6.21 17.98
N THR A 34 24.08 -7.52 17.88
CA THR A 34 23.25 -8.07 16.81
C THR A 34 21.85 -7.48 16.85
N LEU A 35 21.21 -7.40 18.02
CA LEU A 35 19.89 -6.78 18.18
C LEU A 35 19.87 -5.32 17.75
N ARG A 36 20.87 -4.55 18.18
CA ARG A 36 20.99 -3.13 17.77
C ARG A 36 21.19 -2.97 16.27
N SER A 37 22.00 -3.83 15.66
CA SER A 37 22.21 -3.87 14.22
C SER A 37 20.93 -4.19 13.47
N GLU A 38 20.20 -5.25 13.85
CA GLU A 38 18.93 -5.64 13.24
C GLU A 38 17.85 -4.56 13.37
N VAL A 39 17.73 -3.95 14.56
CA VAL A 39 16.79 -2.84 14.78
C VAL A 39 17.16 -1.63 13.92
N SER A 40 18.45 -1.27 13.86
CA SER A 40 18.92 -0.18 13.02
C SER A 40 18.61 -0.42 11.54
N GLU A 41 18.87 -1.62 11.05
CA GLU A 41 18.52 -1.99 9.66
C GLU A 41 17.01 -2.01 9.42
N ALA A 42 16.20 -2.46 10.38
CA ALA A 42 14.75 -2.44 10.27
C ALA A 42 14.21 -1.01 10.20
N ILE A 43 14.75 -0.10 11.04
CA ILE A 43 14.41 1.32 11.00
C ILE A 43 14.83 1.94 9.67
N ARG A 44 16.06 1.65 9.19
CA ARG A 44 16.54 2.14 7.90
C ARG A 44 15.65 1.71 6.74
N ARG A 45 15.30 0.41 6.69
CA ARG A 45 14.39 -0.15 5.67
C ARG A 45 13.02 0.51 5.72
N ARG A 46 12.48 0.73 6.93
CA ARG A 46 11.18 1.39 7.10
C ARG A 46 11.21 2.85 6.63
N ARG A 47 12.28 3.58 6.96
CA ARG A 47 12.46 4.97 6.50
C ARG A 47 12.60 5.06 4.99
N GLU A 48 13.37 4.16 4.38
CA GLU A 48 13.53 4.13 2.92
C GLU A 48 12.20 3.80 2.23
N GLN A 49 11.44 2.85 2.75
CA GLN A 49 10.12 2.53 2.21
C GLN A 49 9.14 3.71 2.36
N ALA A 50 9.15 4.42 3.48
CA ALA A 50 8.33 5.61 3.68
C ALA A 50 8.73 6.72 2.70
N ARG A 51 10.03 6.95 2.50
CA ARG A 51 10.57 7.92 1.53
C ARG A 51 10.14 7.59 0.09
N GLU A 52 10.24 6.33 -0.32
CA GLU A 52 9.81 5.90 -1.65
C GLU A 52 8.29 6.03 -1.85
N THR A 53 7.52 5.78 -0.80
CA THR A 53 6.07 6.01 -0.82
C THR A 53 5.76 7.49 -0.97
N GLU A 54 6.45 8.35 -0.21
CA GLU A 54 6.27 9.80 -0.27
C GLU A 54 6.65 10.37 -1.64
N LYS A 55 7.77 9.96 -2.22
CA LYS A 55 8.14 10.31 -3.61
C LYS A 55 7.04 9.94 -4.60
N SER A 56 6.49 8.72 -4.46
CA SER A 56 5.39 8.27 -5.32
C SER A 56 4.16 9.16 -5.17
N ASN A 57 3.78 9.52 -3.94
CA ASN A 57 2.64 10.39 -3.66
C ASN A 57 2.83 11.78 -4.24
N GLN A 58 4.01 12.37 -4.09
CA GLN A 58 4.33 13.71 -4.63
C GLN A 58 4.32 13.73 -6.15
N VAL A 59 4.90 12.72 -6.81
CA VAL A 59 4.85 12.59 -8.27
C VAL A 59 3.41 12.46 -8.76
N ILE A 60 2.60 11.63 -8.09
CA ILE A 60 1.18 11.45 -8.42
C ILE A 60 0.41 12.77 -8.22
N ALA A 61 0.59 13.44 -7.08
CA ALA A 61 -0.06 14.71 -6.79
C ALA A 61 0.28 15.77 -7.85
N HIS A 62 1.56 15.90 -8.19
CA HIS A 62 2.02 16.87 -9.18
C HIS A 62 1.39 16.65 -10.56
N ILE A 63 1.25 15.39 -10.98
CA ILE A 63 0.63 15.07 -12.27
C ILE A 63 -0.87 15.27 -12.20
N PHE A 64 -1.50 14.89 -11.09
CA PHE A 64 -2.93 15.02 -10.89
C PHE A 64 -3.41 16.47 -10.99
N ASP A 65 -2.63 17.40 -10.42
CA ASP A 65 -2.93 18.84 -10.45
C ASP A 65 -2.79 19.47 -11.86
N LYS A 66 -2.03 18.83 -12.75
CA LYS A 66 -1.79 19.34 -14.12
C LYS A 66 -2.77 18.81 -15.17
N VAL A 67 -3.57 17.81 -14.82
CA VAL A 67 -4.43 17.11 -15.79
C VAL A 67 -5.88 17.15 -15.33
N GLU A 68 -6.71 17.92 -16.05
CA GLU A 68 -8.15 17.94 -15.85
C GLU A 68 -8.85 17.06 -16.89
N PHE A 69 -9.51 16.03 -16.42
CA PHE A 69 -10.46 15.23 -17.21
C PHE A 69 -11.41 14.48 -16.28
N ASP A 70 -12.56 14.11 -16.81
CA ASP A 70 -13.53 13.31 -16.10
C ASP A 70 -13.49 11.85 -16.58
N LEU A 71 -13.50 10.94 -15.60
CA LEU A 71 -13.64 9.52 -15.91
C LEU A 71 -15.11 9.20 -16.27
N PRO A 72 -15.34 8.27 -17.21
CA PRO A 72 -16.69 7.75 -17.43
C PRO A 72 -17.31 7.25 -16.13
N GLN A 73 -18.53 7.71 -15.85
CA GLN A 73 -19.21 7.41 -14.58
C GLN A 73 -19.37 5.90 -14.33
N GLU A 74 -19.53 5.11 -15.39
CA GLU A 74 -19.63 3.66 -15.31
C GLU A 74 -18.37 3.00 -14.73
N ILE A 75 -17.19 3.52 -15.10
CA ILE A 75 -15.91 3.03 -14.56
C ILE A 75 -15.82 3.37 -13.07
N VAL A 76 -16.14 4.60 -12.69
CA VAL A 76 -16.16 5.03 -11.30
C VAL A 76 -17.12 4.20 -10.47
N ASN A 77 -18.34 3.99 -10.95
CA ASN A 77 -19.37 3.21 -10.24
C ASN A 77 -18.94 1.76 -10.05
N ARG A 78 -18.38 1.12 -11.07
CA ARG A 78 -17.90 -0.28 -10.98
C ARG A 78 -16.76 -0.42 -9.97
N GLU A 79 -15.81 0.49 -9.98
CA GLU A 79 -14.69 0.46 -9.06
C GLU A 79 -15.13 0.81 -7.62
N ALA A 80 -16.04 1.76 -7.45
CA ALA A 80 -16.63 2.11 -6.16
C ALA A 80 -17.39 0.91 -5.56
N GLN A 81 -18.19 0.21 -6.35
CA GLN A 81 -18.90 -0.98 -5.90
C GLN A 81 -17.94 -2.08 -5.46
N ARG A 82 -16.87 -2.32 -6.22
CA ARG A 82 -15.84 -3.30 -5.86
C ARG A 82 -15.19 -2.94 -4.52
N ARG A 83 -14.77 -1.68 -4.35
CA ARG A 83 -14.17 -1.19 -3.10
C ARG A 83 -15.11 -1.28 -1.91
N THR A 84 -16.38 -0.94 -2.11
CA THR A 84 -17.42 -1.09 -1.07
C THR A 84 -17.52 -2.53 -0.61
N ASN A 85 -17.57 -3.49 -1.54
CA ASN A 85 -17.60 -4.91 -1.22
C ASN A 85 -16.34 -5.38 -0.48
N ASP A 86 -15.16 -4.91 -0.88
CA ASP A 86 -13.88 -5.23 -0.23
C ASP A 86 -13.83 -4.67 1.21
N ILE A 87 -14.29 -3.43 1.41
CA ILE A 87 -14.36 -2.81 2.74
C ILE A 87 -15.32 -3.60 3.63
N ALA A 88 -16.52 -3.89 3.14
CA ALA A 88 -17.52 -4.65 3.88
C ALA A 88 -17.00 -6.06 4.24
N SER A 89 -16.37 -6.76 3.32
CA SER A 89 -15.78 -8.08 3.57
C SER A 89 -14.70 -8.06 4.65
N ARG A 90 -13.82 -7.07 4.62
CA ARG A 90 -12.76 -6.91 5.63
C ARG A 90 -13.35 -6.57 7.00
N ALA A 91 -14.33 -5.68 7.05
CA ALA A 91 -14.99 -5.29 8.30
C ALA A 91 -15.70 -6.48 8.95
N LEU A 92 -16.41 -7.31 8.16
CA LEU A 92 -17.01 -8.57 8.64
C LEU A 92 -15.96 -9.54 9.21
N GLN A 93 -14.81 -9.69 8.53
CA GLN A 93 -13.70 -10.51 9.02
C GLN A 93 -13.09 -9.98 10.32
N GLN A 94 -13.17 -8.69 10.57
CA GLN A 94 -12.73 -8.03 11.80
C GLN A 94 -13.79 -8.06 12.93
N GLY A 95 -14.96 -8.65 12.67
CA GLY A 95 -16.03 -8.81 13.65
C GLY A 95 -17.03 -7.65 13.73
N VAL A 96 -17.01 -6.72 12.75
CA VAL A 96 -18.05 -5.69 12.64
C VAL A 96 -19.37 -6.34 12.24
N SER A 97 -20.46 -5.97 12.93
CA SER A 97 -21.77 -6.55 12.65
C SER A 97 -22.37 -6.04 11.33
N GLN A 98 -23.23 -6.85 10.72
CA GLN A 98 -23.92 -6.47 9.50
C GLN A 98 -24.81 -5.22 9.69
N ASP A 99 -25.41 -5.07 10.86
CA ASP A 99 -26.25 -3.91 11.17
C ASP A 99 -25.45 -2.60 11.25
N GLU A 100 -24.20 -2.67 11.75
CA GLU A 100 -23.28 -1.51 11.76
C GLU A 100 -22.85 -1.13 10.35
N LEU A 101 -22.58 -2.13 9.49
CA LEU A 101 -22.25 -1.88 8.08
C LEU A 101 -23.39 -1.23 7.33
N VAL A 102 -24.62 -1.66 7.57
CA VAL A 102 -25.82 -1.05 6.95
C VAL A 102 -25.97 0.40 7.39
N LYS A 103 -25.72 0.72 8.65
CA LYS A 103 -25.76 2.13 9.16
C LYS A 103 -24.71 3.03 8.52
N GLN A 104 -23.56 2.48 8.14
CA GLN A 104 -22.44 3.22 7.54
C GLN A 104 -22.40 3.08 6.02
N GLN A 105 -23.36 2.43 5.40
CA GLN A 105 -23.33 2.06 3.98
C GLN A 105 -23.15 3.29 3.06
N GLU A 106 -23.85 4.39 3.34
CA GLU A 106 -23.75 5.61 2.55
C GLU A 106 -22.37 6.27 2.67
N GLU A 107 -21.81 6.33 3.86
CA GLU A 107 -20.47 6.88 4.10
C GLU A 107 -19.39 6.02 3.43
N ILE A 108 -19.50 4.69 3.55
CA ILE A 108 -18.60 3.74 2.88
C ILE A 108 -18.68 3.91 1.36
N LEU A 109 -19.87 4.02 0.79
CA LEU A 109 -20.06 4.19 -0.66
C LEU A 109 -19.50 5.52 -1.14
N ASN A 110 -19.75 6.62 -0.42
CA ASN A 110 -19.22 7.94 -0.76
C ASN A 110 -17.69 7.96 -0.70
N SER A 111 -17.09 7.40 0.35
CA SER A 111 -15.65 7.25 0.49
C SER A 111 -15.07 6.38 -0.64
N ALA A 112 -15.68 5.23 -0.91
CA ALA A 112 -15.27 4.33 -1.98
C ALA A 112 -15.36 4.99 -3.36
N THR A 113 -16.40 5.80 -3.61
CA THR A 113 -16.59 6.53 -4.87
C THR A 113 -15.49 7.59 -5.07
N ASN A 114 -15.18 8.36 -4.03
CA ASN A 114 -14.12 9.37 -4.10
C ASN A 114 -12.75 8.72 -4.35
N GLN A 115 -12.44 7.64 -3.63
CA GLN A 115 -11.22 6.88 -3.84
C GLN A 115 -11.17 6.24 -5.23
N ALA A 116 -12.28 5.69 -5.73
CA ALA A 116 -12.37 5.13 -7.07
C ALA A 116 -12.08 6.17 -8.16
N ARG A 117 -12.63 7.38 -7.99
CA ARG A 117 -12.39 8.48 -8.93
C ARG A 117 -10.92 8.91 -8.93
N GLN A 118 -10.32 9.08 -7.75
CA GLN A 118 -8.91 9.46 -7.65
C GLN A 118 -7.98 8.40 -8.23
N SER A 119 -8.11 7.15 -7.78
CA SER A 119 -7.25 6.06 -8.27
C SER A 119 -7.45 5.76 -9.75
N GLY A 120 -8.69 5.86 -10.26
CA GLY A 120 -8.97 5.69 -11.67
C GLY A 120 -8.32 6.77 -12.53
N LYS A 121 -8.32 8.03 -12.09
CA LYS A 121 -7.60 9.12 -12.78
C LYS A 121 -6.09 8.83 -12.82
N VAL A 122 -5.51 8.45 -11.68
CA VAL A 122 -4.09 8.12 -11.59
C VAL A 122 -3.74 6.97 -12.53
N SER A 123 -4.49 5.86 -12.48
CA SER A 123 -4.26 4.71 -13.37
C SER A 123 -4.32 5.11 -14.84
N PHE A 124 -5.34 5.88 -15.24
CA PHE A 124 -5.48 6.33 -16.62
C PHE A 124 -4.31 7.20 -17.08
N ILE A 125 -3.86 8.13 -16.23
CA ILE A 125 -2.69 8.98 -16.54
C ILE A 125 -1.44 8.11 -16.73
N LEU A 126 -1.19 7.17 -15.82
CA LEU A 126 -0.02 6.29 -15.87
C LEU A 126 -0.06 5.35 -17.08
N GLU A 127 -1.24 4.87 -17.48
CA GLU A 127 -1.40 4.14 -18.74
C GLU A 127 -1.04 4.99 -19.98
N GLN A 128 -1.47 6.26 -20.00
CA GLN A 128 -1.10 7.16 -21.10
C GLN A 128 0.41 7.45 -21.13
N VAL A 129 1.03 7.62 -19.95
CA VAL A 129 2.49 7.72 -19.83
C VAL A 129 3.16 6.46 -20.37
N ALA A 130 2.72 5.28 -19.94
CA ALA A 130 3.28 4.02 -20.43
C ALA A 130 3.21 3.89 -21.95
N LYS A 131 2.07 4.25 -22.54
CA LYS A 131 1.87 4.24 -24.01
C LYS A 131 2.79 5.23 -24.70
N LYS A 132 2.89 6.44 -24.20
CA LYS A 132 3.70 7.51 -24.79
C LYS A 132 5.20 7.17 -24.75
N GLU A 133 5.65 6.60 -23.64
CA GLU A 133 7.06 6.23 -23.43
C GLU A 133 7.39 4.81 -23.93
N GLY A 134 6.43 4.11 -24.53
CA GLY A 134 6.64 2.77 -25.08
C GLY A 134 6.98 1.70 -24.05
N LEU A 135 6.52 1.88 -22.80
CA LEU A 135 6.75 0.91 -21.73
C LEU A 135 5.92 -0.36 -21.99
N SER A 136 6.52 -1.49 -21.70
CA SER A 136 5.86 -2.80 -21.82
C SER A 136 6.37 -3.77 -20.76
N ILE A 137 5.53 -4.72 -20.40
CA ILE A 137 5.88 -5.78 -19.46
C ILE A 137 6.24 -7.05 -20.22
N SER A 138 7.49 -7.47 -20.10
CA SER A 138 7.99 -8.70 -20.69
C SER A 138 7.37 -9.94 -20.01
N ASP A 139 7.30 -11.05 -20.72
CA ASP A 139 6.82 -12.31 -20.15
C ASP A 139 7.71 -12.81 -19.00
N GLN A 140 9.00 -12.46 -19.02
CA GLN A 140 9.93 -12.78 -17.94
C GLN A 140 9.56 -12.01 -16.65
N GLN A 141 9.29 -10.71 -16.74
CA GLN A 141 8.84 -9.89 -15.60
C GLN A 141 7.52 -10.42 -15.04
N LEU A 142 6.55 -10.68 -15.91
CA LEU A 142 5.27 -11.24 -15.50
C LEU A 142 5.45 -12.59 -14.79
N SER A 143 6.26 -13.49 -15.35
CA SER A 143 6.54 -14.81 -14.77
C SER A 143 7.19 -14.70 -13.39
N TYR A 144 8.12 -13.77 -13.22
CA TYR A 144 8.77 -13.50 -11.94
C TYR A 144 7.75 -13.04 -10.87
N VAL A 145 6.87 -12.12 -11.22
CA VAL A 145 5.83 -11.63 -10.30
C VAL A 145 4.85 -12.74 -9.93
N LEU A 146 4.39 -13.51 -10.91
CA LEU A 146 3.50 -14.67 -10.67
C LEU A 146 4.15 -15.72 -9.76
N ALA A 147 5.44 -15.97 -9.92
CA ALA A 147 6.18 -16.88 -9.03
C ALA A 147 6.23 -16.36 -7.58
N ASN A 148 6.50 -15.08 -7.38
CA ASN A 148 6.49 -14.45 -6.07
C ASN A 148 5.09 -14.46 -5.41
N MET A 149 4.04 -14.21 -6.20
CA MET A 149 2.65 -14.27 -5.71
C MET A 149 2.29 -15.71 -5.28
N ALA A 150 2.70 -16.70 -6.07
CA ALA A 150 2.50 -18.13 -5.74
C ALA A 150 3.21 -18.50 -4.43
N ALA A 151 4.45 -18.07 -4.24
CA ALA A 151 5.22 -18.32 -3.03
C ALA A 151 4.55 -17.71 -1.77
N ARG A 152 4.06 -16.46 -1.86
CA ARG A 152 3.30 -15.81 -0.77
C ARG A 152 2.04 -16.57 -0.39
N GLN A 153 1.37 -17.21 -1.36
CA GLN A 153 0.19 -18.04 -1.13
C GLN A 153 0.51 -19.50 -0.80
N LYS A 154 1.80 -19.84 -0.66
CA LYS A 154 2.26 -21.22 -0.42
C LYS A 154 1.73 -22.21 -1.46
N LYS A 155 1.59 -21.76 -2.72
CA LYS A 155 1.16 -22.56 -3.88
C LYS A 155 2.34 -22.84 -4.81
N THR A 156 2.26 -23.96 -5.56
CA THR A 156 3.20 -24.17 -6.68
C THR A 156 2.91 -23.16 -7.80
N VAL A 157 3.94 -22.67 -8.46
CA VAL A 157 3.85 -21.71 -9.56
C VAL A 157 2.87 -22.15 -10.63
N LYS A 158 2.97 -23.43 -11.05
CA LYS A 158 2.09 -24.03 -12.07
C LYS A 158 0.62 -23.98 -11.67
N LYS A 159 0.29 -24.36 -10.43
CA LYS A 159 -1.09 -24.34 -9.92
C LYS A 159 -1.63 -22.90 -9.85
N PHE A 160 -0.81 -21.96 -9.37
CA PHE A 160 -1.17 -20.56 -9.27
C PHE A 160 -1.43 -19.93 -10.65
N ILE A 161 -0.54 -20.14 -11.63
CA ILE A 161 -0.73 -19.63 -12.99
C ILE A 161 -2.02 -20.17 -13.60
N THR A 162 -2.29 -21.48 -13.46
CA THR A 162 -3.54 -22.07 -13.98
C THR A 162 -4.78 -21.45 -13.36
N GLU A 163 -4.76 -21.14 -12.05
CA GLU A 163 -5.85 -20.49 -11.34
C GLU A 163 -6.06 -19.05 -11.83
N VAL A 164 -4.99 -18.27 -11.95
CA VAL A 164 -5.02 -16.88 -12.41
C VAL A 164 -5.48 -16.79 -13.88
N GLN A 165 -5.06 -17.75 -14.74
CA GLN A 165 -5.52 -17.83 -16.12
C GLN A 165 -7.02 -18.14 -16.22
N LYS A 166 -7.49 -19.12 -15.45
CA LYS A 166 -8.92 -19.46 -15.42
C LYS A 166 -9.81 -18.31 -14.99
N ASN A 167 -9.29 -17.47 -14.07
CA ASN A 167 -10.00 -16.31 -13.55
C ASN A 167 -9.84 -15.05 -14.41
N GLY A 168 -9.14 -15.14 -15.55
CA GLY A 168 -8.89 -13.99 -16.44
C GLY A 168 -8.05 -12.86 -15.80
N MET A 169 -7.26 -13.18 -14.75
CA MET A 169 -6.53 -12.17 -13.99
C MET A 169 -5.14 -11.84 -14.58
N ILE A 170 -4.66 -12.60 -15.55
CA ILE A 170 -3.31 -12.40 -16.14
C ILE A 170 -3.18 -10.98 -16.72
N GLU A 171 -4.14 -10.56 -17.54
CA GLU A 171 -4.11 -9.25 -18.20
C GLU A 171 -4.16 -8.12 -17.16
N ARG A 172 -4.98 -8.28 -16.14
CA ARG A 172 -5.05 -7.32 -15.04
C ARG A 172 -3.72 -7.19 -14.29
N ILE A 173 -3.05 -8.31 -14.00
CA ILE A 173 -1.72 -8.27 -13.36
C ILE A 173 -0.71 -7.57 -14.29
N ARG A 174 -0.80 -7.79 -15.60
CA ARG A 174 0.06 -7.12 -16.58
C ARG A 174 -0.22 -5.60 -16.61
N GLU A 175 -1.48 -5.19 -16.55
CA GLU A 175 -1.89 -3.78 -16.46
C GLU A 175 -1.38 -3.13 -15.16
N ASP A 176 -1.56 -3.78 -14.02
CA ASP A 176 -1.07 -3.29 -12.72
C ASP A 176 0.46 -3.10 -12.74
N LEU A 177 1.20 -4.04 -13.32
CA LEU A 177 2.65 -3.95 -13.50
C LEU A 177 3.07 -2.82 -14.45
N LEU A 178 2.29 -2.59 -15.50
CA LEU A 178 2.54 -1.50 -16.44
C LEU A 178 2.37 -0.14 -15.77
N ILE A 179 1.32 0.01 -14.96
CA ILE A 179 1.06 1.21 -14.15
C ILE A 179 2.21 1.45 -13.16
N GLU A 180 2.66 0.40 -12.46
CA GLU A 180 3.80 0.47 -11.54
C GLU A 180 5.09 0.88 -12.28
N SER A 181 5.34 0.30 -13.45
CA SER A 181 6.48 0.66 -14.30
C SER A 181 6.44 2.11 -14.77
N ALA A 182 5.27 2.62 -15.13
CA ALA A 182 5.08 4.02 -15.50
C ALA A 182 5.35 4.97 -14.33
N LEU A 183 4.88 4.63 -13.13
CA LEU A 183 5.17 5.41 -11.94
C LEU A 183 6.67 5.41 -11.61
N GLN A 184 7.33 4.26 -11.73
CA GLN A 184 8.77 4.16 -11.53
C GLN A 184 9.54 5.00 -12.54
N PHE A 185 9.16 4.94 -13.84
CA PHE A 185 9.72 5.78 -14.87
C PHE A 185 9.61 7.28 -14.55
N LEU A 186 8.47 7.71 -14.07
CA LEU A 186 8.26 9.11 -13.65
C LEU A 186 9.13 9.49 -12.44
N LYS A 187 9.27 8.62 -11.46
CA LYS A 187 10.15 8.85 -10.30
C LYS A 187 11.63 8.96 -10.70
N ASP A 188 12.06 8.10 -11.61
CA ASP A 188 13.46 8.08 -12.09
C ASP A 188 13.82 9.32 -12.91
N ASN A 189 12.82 9.96 -13.53
CA ASN A 189 12.98 11.19 -14.30
C ASN A 189 12.59 12.46 -13.54
N ALA A 190 12.13 12.34 -12.29
CA ALA A 190 11.79 13.49 -11.45
C ALA A 190 13.04 14.10 -10.82
N GLN A 191 13.06 15.43 -10.74
CA GLN A 191 14.03 16.14 -9.91
C GLN A 191 13.59 16.06 -8.45
N VAL A 192 14.39 15.41 -7.63
CA VAL A 192 14.12 15.21 -6.20
C VAL A 192 15.01 16.16 -5.40
N GLU A 193 14.39 17.01 -4.61
CA GLU A 193 15.08 17.84 -3.62
C GLU A 193 14.83 17.25 -2.23
N ASP A 194 15.92 16.95 -1.50
CA ASP A 194 15.81 16.52 -0.12
C ASP A 194 15.58 17.76 0.77
N THR A 195 14.44 17.83 1.41
CA THR A 195 14.14 18.84 2.43
C THR A 195 14.24 18.22 3.81
N ASP A 196 14.72 19.02 4.79
CA ASP A 196 14.64 18.59 6.18
C ASP A 196 13.18 18.35 6.59
N PRO A 197 12.91 17.30 7.37
CA PRO A 197 11.55 17.04 7.84
C PRO A 197 11.05 18.25 8.65
N GLU A 198 9.85 18.72 8.37
CA GLU A 198 9.22 19.72 9.23
C GLU A 198 9.15 19.19 10.67
N PRO A 199 9.50 20.03 11.66
CA PRO A 199 9.42 19.60 13.05
C PRO A 199 7.97 19.24 13.39
N GLU A 200 7.79 18.00 13.85
CA GLU A 200 6.47 17.55 14.34
C GLU A 200 6.03 18.46 15.50
N HIS A 201 4.90 19.11 15.33
CA HIS A 201 4.24 19.97 16.34
C HIS A 201 3.33 19.18 17.26
#